data_6ac97359a84a5c7325ed1cf5723419bc
#
_entry.id   6ac97359a84a5c7325ed1cf5723419bc
#
_cell.length_a   1.000
_cell.length_b   1.000
_cell.length_c   1.000
_cell.angle_alpha   90.00
_cell.angle_beta   90.00
_cell.angle_gamma   90.00
#
_symmetry.space_group_name_H-M   'P 1'
#
loop_
_entity.id
_entity.type
_entity.pdbx_description
1 polymer ?
#
loop_
_entity_poly.entity_id
_entity_poly.type
_entity_poly.pdbx_seq_one_letter_code
_entity_poly.pdbx_strand_id
1 'polypeptide(L)' 'MKISYNKLRKIMIDNQMNRQDLMRAADISSSVATKFNKDETVSMEVLMRICKVFHCDIGDICQIIED' A
#
# COMPACT_ATOMS: atom_id res chain seq x y z
N MET A 1 -17.96 -6.78 -0.99
CA MET A 1 -16.70 -6.35 -1.61
C MET A 1 -15.70 -5.92 -0.55
N LYS A 2 -14.42 -6.11 -0.84
CA LYS A 2 -13.35 -5.69 0.06
C LYS A 2 -12.15 -5.27 -0.77
N ILE A 3 -11.21 -4.56 -0.13
CA ILE A 3 -9.98 -4.14 -0.78
C ILE A 3 -8.85 -5.12 -0.43
N SER A 4 -7.93 -5.32 -1.36
CA SER A 4 -6.73 -6.14 -1.14
C SER A 4 -5.49 -5.36 -1.54
N TYR A 5 -4.43 -5.50 -0.74
CA TYR A 5 -3.14 -4.87 -1.00
C TYR A 5 -2.07 -5.91 -1.36
N ASN A 6 -2.48 -7.06 -1.88
CA ASN A 6 -1.51 -8.09 -2.28
C ASN A 6 -0.54 -7.58 -3.32
N LYS A 7 -0.99 -6.74 -4.24
CA LYS A 7 -0.11 -6.16 -5.24
C LYS A 7 0.95 -5.26 -4.61
N LEU A 8 0.56 -4.49 -3.60
CA LEU A 8 1.51 -3.64 -2.87
C LEU A 8 2.56 -4.51 -2.17
N ARG A 9 2.13 -5.58 -1.51
CA ARG A 9 3.05 -6.49 -0.82
C ARG A 9 4.07 -7.08 -1.80
N LYS A 10 3.62 -7.44 -2.99
CA LYS A 10 4.51 -7.98 -4.03
C LYS A 10 5.53 -6.94 -4.48
N ILE A 11 5.09 -5.70 -4.71
CA ILE A 11 6.00 -4.62 -5.12
C ILE A 11 7.04 -4.38 -4.04
N MET A 12 6.63 -4.40 -2.77
CA MET A 12 7.57 -4.21 -1.66
C MET A 12 8.61 -5.32 -1.63
N ILE A 13 8.20 -6.57 -1.81
CA ILE A 13 9.12 -7.71 -1.86
C ILE A 13 10.08 -7.54 -3.03
N ASP A 14 9.58 -7.19 -4.19
CA ASP A 14 10.41 -7.00 -5.39
C ASP A 14 11.45 -5.90 -5.20
N ASN A 15 11.16 -4.91 -4.37
CA ASN A 15 12.05 -3.79 -4.07
C ASN A 15 12.81 -3.98 -2.76
N GLN A 16 12.69 -5.15 -2.13
CA GLN A 16 13.36 -5.46 -0.86
C GLN A 16 13.04 -4.45 0.23
N MET A 17 11.79 -3.99 0.26
CA MET A 17 11.31 -3.04 1.25
C MET A 17 10.49 -3.75 2.32
N ASN A 18 10.75 -3.42 3.59
CA ASN A 18 9.90 -3.87 4.68
C ASN A 18 8.90 -2.77 5.02
N ARG A 19 8.05 -3.03 6.04
CA ARG A 19 7.03 -2.09 6.47
C ARG A 19 7.61 -0.72 6.85
N GLN A 20 8.71 -0.72 7.58
CA GLN A 20 9.32 0.53 8.05
C GLN A 20 9.92 1.33 6.90
N ASP A 21 10.48 0.64 5.91
CA ASP A 21 10.98 1.30 4.72
C ASP A 21 9.86 2.02 3.98
N LEU A 22 8.71 1.37 3.85
CA LEU A 22 7.54 1.98 3.21
C LEU A 22 7.05 3.19 4.00
N MET A 23 6.98 3.07 5.32
CA MET A 23 6.52 4.17 6.17
C MET A 23 7.40 5.41 5.99
N ARG A 24 8.70 5.23 5.91
CA ARG A 24 9.63 6.34 5.72
C ARG A 24 9.54 6.91 4.30
N ALA A 25 9.49 6.05 3.31
CA ALA A 25 9.49 6.49 1.91
C ALA A 25 8.21 7.24 1.56
N ALA A 26 7.06 6.78 2.05
CA ALA A 26 5.76 7.37 1.75
C ALA A 26 5.28 8.37 2.80
N ASP A 27 6.04 8.52 3.90
CA ASP A 27 5.68 9.42 5.01
C ASP A 27 4.30 9.08 5.57
N ILE A 28 4.11 7.83 5.95
CA ILE A 28 2.86 7.36 6.54
C ILE A 28 3.10 6.84 7.96
N SER A 29 2.06 6.92 8.80
CA SER A 29 2.14 6.52 10.19
C SER A 29 2.04 5.00 10.35
N SER A 30 2.40 4.50 11.54
CA SER A 30 2.30 3.08 11.83
C SER A 30 0.84 2.60 11.84
N SER A 31 -0.10 3.46 12.26
CA SER A 31 -1.52 3.10 12.23
C SER A 31 -2.03 2.92 10.81
N VAL A 32 -1.56 3.74 9.88
CA VAL A 32 -1.91 3.58 8.46
C VAL A 32 -1.27 2.31 7.90
N ALA A 33 -0.01 2.05 8.22
CA ALA A 33 0.68 0.84 7.75
C ALA A 33 -0.01 -0.42 8.26
N THR A 34 -0.56 -0.38 9.47
CA THR A 34 -1.32 -1.51 10.03
C THR A 34 -2.56 -1.82 9.19
N LYS A 35 -3.20 -0.79 8.63
CA LYS A 35 -4.38 -0.98 7.78
C LYS A 35 -4.05 -1.79 6.53
N PHE A 36 -2.85 -1.63 5.97
CA PHE A 36 -2.44 -2.43 4.82
C PHE A 36 -2.31 -3.92 5.18
N ASN A 37 -1.84 -4.23 6.40
CA ASN A 37 -1.76 -5.62 6.85
C ASN A 37 -3.12 -6.26 7.05
N LYS A 38 -4.13 -5.46 7.38
CA LYS A 38 -5.49 -5.93 7.63
C LYS A 38 -6.40 -5.79 6.41
N ASP A 39 -5.89 -5.31 5.30
CA ASP A 39 -6.66 -5.01 4.09
C ASP A 39 -7.84 -4.07 4.39
N GLU A 40 -7.60 -3.07 5.20
CA GLU A 40 -8.57 -2.02 5.50
C GLU A 40 -8.36 -0.83 4.57
N THR A 41 -9.42 -0.03 4.37
CA THR A 41 -9.33 1.14 3.50
C THR A 41 -8.46 2.23 4.09
N VAL A 42 -7.78 2.97 3.22
CA VAL A 42 -6.96 4.12 3.60
C VAL A 42 -7.36 5.31 2.72
N SER A 43 -6.90 6.50 3.07
CA SER A 43 -7.24 7.68 2.29
C SER A 43 -6.57 7.64 0.91
N MET A 44 -7.19 8.32 -0.04
CA MET A 44 -6.64 8.44 -1.39
C MET A 44 -5.28 9.12 -1.36
N GLU A 45 -5.08 10.09 -0.46
CA GLU A 45 -3.80 10.78 -0.33
C GLU A 45 -2.67 9.80 0.03
N VAL A 46 -2.94 8.86 0.94
CA VAL A 46 -1.96 7.83 1.30
C VAL A 46 -1.63 6.97 0.10
N LEU A 47 -2.64 6.55 -0.65
CA LEU A 47 -2.43 5.76 -1.87
C LEU A 47 -1.57 6.52 -2.88
N MET A 48 -1.83 7.80 -3.06
CA MET A 48 -1.04 8.63 -3.97
C MET A 48 0.42 8.75 -3.55
N ARG A 49 0.68 8.85 -2.25
CA ARG A 49 2.05 8.88 -1.73
C ARG A 49 2.80 7.59 -2.03
N ILE A 50 2.13 6.47 -1.88
CA ILE A 50 2.73 5.17 -2.18
C ILE A 50 2.98 5.02 -3.68
N CYS A 51 2.03 5.44 -4.50
CA CYS A 51 2.20 5.41 -5.95
C CYS A 51 3.40 6.25 -6.37
N LYS A 52 3.63 7.38 -5.72
CA LYS A 52 4.79 8.23 -6.00
C LYS A 52 6.10 7.50 -5.70
N VAL A 53 6.14 6.74 -4.60
CA VAL A 53 7.34 5.99 -4.21
C VAL A 53 7.73 4.97 -5.29
N PHE A 54 6.74 4.27 -5.85
CA PHE A 54 6.99 3.19 -6.81
C PHE A 54 6.77 3.61 -8.26
N HIS A 55 6.44 4.89 -8.51
CA HIS A 55 6.16 5.40 -9.87
C HIS A 55 5.12 4.55 -10.59
N CYS A 56 4.00 4.29 -9.91
CA CYS A 56 2.94 3.42 -10.43
C CYS A 56 1.56 4.06 -10.22
N ASP A 57 0.53 3.36 -10.65
CA ASP A 57 -0.85 3.80 -10.52
C ASP A 57 -1.53 3.06 -9.37
N ILE A 58 -2.70 3.55 -8.95
CA ILE A 58 -3.45 2.96 -7.83
C ILE A 58 -3.77 1.49 -8.10
N GLY A 59 -4.16 1.14 -9.32
CA GLY A 59 -4.44 -0.25 -9.68
C GLY A 59 -3.25 -1.20 -9.59
N ASP A 60 -2.04 -0.66 -9.47
CA ASP A 60 -0.83 -1.45 -9.31
C ASP A 60 -0.55 -1.84 -7.86
N ILE A 61 -1.21 -1.19 -6.90
CA ILE A 61 -0.96 -1.44 -5.47
C ILE A 61 -2.18 -1.99 -4.73
N CYS A 62 -3.37 -1.87 -5.29
CA CYS A 62 -4.56 -2.41 -4.63
C CYS A 62 -5.58 -2.87 -5.68
N GLN A 63 -6.54 -3.65 -5.21
CA GLN A 63 -7.63 -4.11 -6.07
C GLN A 63 -8.88 -4.37 -5.23
N ILE A 64 -10.03 -4.33 -5.88
CA ILE A 64 -11.30 -4.66 -5.26
C ILE A 64 -11.56 -6.14 -5.49
N ILE A 65 -11.89 -6.85 -4.41
CA ILE A 65 -12.22 -8.26 -4.46
C ILE A 65 -13.69 -8.44 -4.14
N GLU A 66 -14.41 -9.16 -4.99
CA GLU A 66 -15.79 -9.53 -4.69
C GLU A 66 -15.82 -10.78 -3.83
N ASP A 67 -16.73 -10.79 -2.87
CA ASP A 67 -16.92 -11.96 -1.98
C ASP A 67 -17.59 -13.12 -2.67
#